data_cf586f8fbbcf49f03e2880b5b701639e
#
_entry.id   cf586f8fbbcf49f03e2880b5b701639e
#
_cell.length_a   1.000
_cell.length_b   1.000
_cell.length_c   1.000
_cell.angle_alpha   90.00
_cell.angle_beta   90.00
_cell.angle_gamma   90.00
#
_symmetry.space_group_name_H-M   'P 1'
#
loop_
_entity.id
_entity.type
_entity.pdbx_description
1 polymer ?
#
loop_
_entity_poly.entity_id
_entity_poly.type
_entity_poly.pdbx_seq_one_letter_code
_entity_poly.pdbx_strand_id
1 'polypeptide(L)'
;MMKFTFKVMDTCLWYLDSGCSRHMTGNRSLFKVFESKKGGNVTFGDGSKSQIKGKRIISLPGLPDIANVLYVEILRVNLLSIS
;
A
#
# COMPACT_ATOMS: atom_id res chain seq x y z
N MET A 1 -1.97 -1.16 18.50
CA MET A 1 -1.62 -0.79 17.12
C MET A 1 -1.23 0.69 17.09
N MET A 2 -0.08 0.99 16.52
CA MET A 2 0.40 2.35 16.39
C MET A 2 0.27 2.79 14.93
N LYS A 3 -0.31 3.97 14.71
CA LYS A 3 -0.55 4.45 13.37
C LYS A 3 -0.15 5.93 13.28
N PHE A 4 0.71 6.23 12.32
CA PHE A 4 1.12 7.59 12.02
C PHE A 4 0.72 7.93 10.59
N THR A 5 0.48 9.21 10.36
CA THR A 5 0.13 9.72 9.04
C THR A 5 1.22 10.66 8.56
N PHE A 6 1.64 10.52 7.32
CA PHE A 6 2.51 11.51 6.69
C PHE A 6 2.01 11.80 5.28
N LYS A 7 2.39 12.97 4.79
CA LYS A 7 1.91 13.47 3.52
C LYS A 7 3.09 13.71 2.60
N VAL A 8 3.08 13.05 1.45
CA VAL A 8 4.12 13.21 0.44
C VAL A 8 3.72 14.31 -0.54
N MET A 9 2.44 14.37 -0.88
CA MET A 9 1.85 15.37 -1.78
C MET A 9 0.47 15.68 -1.25
N ASP A 10 -0.15 16.76 -1.73
CA ASP A 10 -1.47 17.18 -1.27
C ASP A 10 -2.53 16.08 -1.37
N THR A 11 -2.40 15.19 -2.34
CA THR A 11 -3.36 14.11 -2.58
C THR A 11 -2.87 12.74 -2.18
N CYS A 12 -1.67 12.64 -1.57
CA CYS A 12 -1.05 11.35 -1.28
C CYS A 12 -0.75 11.24 0.22
N LEU A 13 -1.67 10.63 0.95
CA LEU A 13 -1.52 10.37 2.38
C LEU A 13 -1.10 8.94 2.61
N TRP A 14 -0.13 8.77 3.47
CA TRP A 14 0.39 7.47 3.88
C TRP A 14 0.21 7.29 5.37
N TYR A 15 -0.22 6.11 5.75
CA TYR A 15 -0.35 5.71 7.15
C TYR A 15 0.74 4.71 7.48
N LEU A 16 1.51 4.99 8.51
CA LEU A 16 2.45 4.01 9.06
C LEU A 16 1.66 3.15 10.04
N ASP A 17 1.55 1.86 9.74
CA ASP A 17 0.67 0.98 10.47
C ASP A 17 1.40 -0.29 10.91
N SER A 18 1.59 -0.45 12.23
CA SER A 18 2.23 -1.63 12.79
C SER A 18 1.31 -2.85 12.80
N GLY A 19 0.02 -2.66 12.61
CA GLY A 19 -0.94 -3.76 12.50
C GLY A 19 -1.06 -4.33 11.10
N CYS A 20 -0.36 -3.72 10.14
CA CYS A 20 -0.38 -4.15 8.75
C CYS A 20 0.91 -4.92 8.45
N SER A 21 0.81 -6.11 7.89
CA SER A 21 1.98 -6.94 7.62
C SER A 21 2.63 -6.67 6.26
N ARG A 22 1.98 -5.93 5.39
CA ARG A 22 2.46 -5.64 4.03
C ARG A 22 2.18 -4.20 3.67
N HIS A 23 3.10 -3.60 2.91
CA HIS A 23 2.82 -2.28 2.31
C HIS A 23 1.74 -2.46 1.27
N MET A 24 0.79 -1.52 1.19
CA MET A 24 -0.25 -1.60 0.17
C MET A 24 -0.78 -0.22 -0.21
N THR A 25 -1.22 -0.11 -1.45
CA THR A 25 -1.81 1.12 -1.96
C THR A 25 -2.94 0.79 -2.93
N GLY A 26 -3.91 1.66 -2.99
CA GLY A 26 -4.97 1.60 -3.99
C GLY A 26 -4.69 2.49 -5.20
N ASN A 27 -3.54 3.12 -5.26
CA ASN A 27 -3.20 4.04 -6.35
C ASN A 27 -2.21 3.40 -7.31
N ARG A 28 -2.75 2.90 -8.44
CA ARG A 28 -1.94 2.24 -9.48
C ARG A 28 -0.86 3.17 -10.05
N SER A 29 -1.13 4.46 -10.09
CA SER A 29 -0.19 5.41 -10.70
C SER A 29 1.10 5.61 -9.90
N LEU A 30 1.14 5.18 -8.66
CA LEU A 30 2.36 5.28 -7.85
C LEU A 30 3.42 4.26 -8.25
N PHE A 31 3.03 3.22 -8.95
CA PHE A 31 3.96 2.15 -9.29
C PHE A 31 4.90 2.55 -10.41
N LYS A 32 6.19 2.48 -10.12
CA LYS A 32 7.27 2.63 -11.08
C LYS A 32 7.48 1.32 -11.84
N VAL A 33 7.41 0.20 -11.11
CA VAL A 33 7.44 -1.15 -11.66
C VAL A 33 6.19 -1.84 -11.17
N PHE A 34 5.42 -2.41 -12.08
CA PHE A 34 4.17 -3.07 -11.74
C PHE A 34 4.10 -4.45 -12.38
N GLU A 35 3.62 -5.40 -11.61
CA GLU A 35 3.39 -6.77 -12.07
C GLU A 35 1.99 -7.16 -11.66
N SER A 36 1.15 -7.48 -12.66
CA SER A 36 -0.20 -7.97 -12.40
C SER A 36 -0.15 -9.30 -11.66
N LYS A 37 -1.07 -9.48 -10.73
CA LYS A 37 -1.15 -10.69 -9.94
C LYS A 37 -2.61 -11.14 -9.89
N LYS A 38 -2.83 -12.43 -10.14
CA LYS A 38 -4.15 -13.05 -10.00
C LYS A 38 -4.14 -13.93 -8.76
N GLY A 39 -5.23 -13.86 -8.01
CA GLY A 39 -5.37 -14.63 -6.78
C GLY A 39 -4.68 -13.96 -5.61
N GLY A 40 -5.05 -14.37 -4.43
CA GLY A 40 -4.55 -13.79 -3.20
C GLY A 40 -5.43 -12.65 -2.72
N ASN A 41 -5.58 -12.60 -1.41
CA ASN A 41 -6.39 -11.58 -0.75
C ASN A 41 -5.63 -11.02 0.44
N VAL A 42 -5.97 -9.79 0.81
CA VAL A 42 -5.58 -9.22 2.08
C VAL A 42 -6.79 -9.24 3.00
N THR A 43 -6.56 -9.47 4.28
CA THR A 43 -7.60 -9.42 5.30
C THR A 43 -7.35 -8.21 6.19
N PHE A 44 -8.35 -7.36 6.32
CA PHE A 44 -8.25 -6.16 7.14
C PHE A 44 -8.64 -6.44 8.58
N GLY A 45 -8.36 -5.47 9.46
CA GLY A 45 -8.62 -5.64 10.89
C GLY A 45 -10.07 -5.88 11.25
N ASP A 46 -11.01 -5.46 10.40
CA ASP A 46 -12.45 -5.70 10.61
C ASP A 46 -12.91 -7.06 10.06
N GLY A 47 -11.98 -7.86 9.53
CA GLY A 47 -12.28 -9.16 8.97
C GLY A 47 -12.64 -9.14 7.49
N SER A 48 -12.82 -7.98 6.90
CA SER A 48 -13.11 -7.90 5.47
C SER A 48 -11.87 -8.28 4.65
N LYS A 49 -12.12 -8.75 3.42
CA LYS A 49 -11.07 -9.18 2.51
C LYS A 49 -11.17 -8.43 1.20
N SER A 50 -10.03 -8.21 0.58
CA SER A 50 -9.97 -7.61 -0.76
C SER A 50 -8.92 -8.30 -1.60
N GLN A 51 -9.17 -8.35 -2.90
CA GLN A 51 -8.30 -9.02 -3.84
C GLN A 51 -7.06 -8.19 -4.13
N ILE A 52 -5.91 -8.85 -4.17
CA ILE A 52 -4.66 -8.27 -4.62
C ILE A 52 -4.67 -8.29 -6.15
N LYS A 53 -4.45 -7.13 -6.76
CA LYS A 53 -4.46 -7.00 -8.22
C LYS A 53 -3.06 -6.93 -8.82
N GLY A 54 -2.07 -6.66 -8.02
CA GLY A 54 -0.69 -6.58 -8.48
C GLY A 54 0.25 -6.23 -7.36
N LYS A 55 1.51 -6.06 -7.70
CA LYS A 55 2.55 -5.71 -6.74
C LYS A 55 3.79 -5.20 -7.47
N ARG A 56 4.68 -4.59 -6.78
CA ARG A 56 6.11 -4.37 -7.06
C ARG A 56 6.63 -3.14 -6.34
N ILE A 57 7.01 -2.14 -7.09
CA ILE A 57 7.81 -1.03 -6.57
C ILE A 57 7.08 0.26 -6.82
N ILE A 58 6.92 1.07 -5.79
CA ILE A 58 6.36 2.42 -5.92
C ILE A 58 7.48 3.44 -5.79
N SER A 59 7.26 4.59 -6.42
CA SER A 59 8.16 5.73 -6.35
C SER A 59 7.39 6.91 -5.81
N LEU A 60 7.93 7.54 -4.77
CA LEU A 60 7.34 8.73 -4.16
C LEU A 60 8.35 9.87 -4.23
N PRO A 61 7.90 11.11 -4.48
CA PRO A 61 8.80 12.26 -4.57
C PRO A 61 9.64 12.41 -3.30
N GLY A 62 10.95 12.56 -3.48
CA GLY A 62 11.87 12.82 -2.38
C GLY A 62 12.19 11.63 -1.48
N LEU A 63 11.71 10.43 -1.83
CA LEU A 63 11.92 9.24 -1.03
C LEU A 63 12.55 8.13 -1.87
N PRO A 64 13.29 7.20 -1.24
CA PRO A 64 13.74 6.00 -1.94
C PRO A 64 12.57 5.19 -2.44
N ASP A 65 12.76 4.42 -3.51
CA ASP A 65 11.75 3.51 -3.99
C ASP A 65 11.40 2.48 -2.91
N ILE A 66 10.12 2.12 -2.85
CA ILE A 66 9.62 1.18 -1.86
C ILE A 66 9.21 -0.10 -2.58
N ALA A 67 9.83 -1.21 -2.20
CA ALA A 67 9.59 -2.51 -2.82
C ALA A 67 8.52 -3.31 -2.06
N ASN A 68 8.03 -4.34 -2.70
CA ASN A 68 7.05 -5.28 -2.12
C ASN A 68 5.75 -4.61 -1.70
N VAL A 69 5.29 -3.68 -2.50
CA VAL A 69 4.02 -2.99 -2.26
C VAL A 69 2.93 -3.70 -3.04
N LEU A 70 1.84 -4.03 -2.36
CA LEU A 70 0.68 -4.66 -2.97
C LEU A 70 -0.25 -3.59 -3.54
N TYR A 71 -0.80 -3.87 -4.70
CA TYR A 71 -1.86 -3.05 -5.27
C TYR A 71 -3.20 -3.68 -4.94
N VAL A 72 -3.97 -2.99 -4.12
CA VAL A 72 -5.32 -3.39 -3.71
C VAL A 72 -6.26 -2.29 -4.17
N GLU A 73 -6.89 -2.50 -5.30
CA GLU A 73 -7.62 -1.45 -6.04
C GLU A 73 -8.68 -0.73 -5.21
N ILE A 74 -9.38 -1.47 -4.35
CA ILE A 74 -10.46 -0.90 -3.54
C ILE A 74 -9.94 -0.01 -2.40
N LEU A 75 -8.67 -0.10 -2.09
CA LEU A 75 -8.10 0.60 -0.94
C LEU A 75 -8.05 2.10 -1.21
N ARG A 76 -8.60 2.90 -0.32
CA ARG A 76 -8.63 4.35 -0.45
C ARG A 76 -7.51 5.06 0.28
N VAL A 77 -6.68 4.29 0.98
CA VAL A 77 -5.55 4.81 1.75
C VAL A 77 -4.29 4.08 1.32
N ASN A 78 -3.15 4.63 1.69
CA ASN A 78 -1.86 4.01 1.43
C ASN A 78 -1.30 3.57 2.78
N LEU A 79 -0.87 2.32 2.87
CA LEU A 79 -0.40 1.74 4.11
C LEU A 79 1.06 1.31 3.99
N LEU A 80 1.88 1.77 4.92
CA LEU A 80 3.26 1.37 5.02
C LEU A 80 3.41 0.53 6.28
N SER A 81 3.78 -0.73 6.12
CA SER A 81 3.99 -1.64 7.24
C SER A 81 5.24 -1.25 7.99
N ILE A 82 5.12 -1.19 9.31
CA ILE A 82 6.26 -0.99 10.20
C ILE A 82 6.32 -2.14 11.18
N SER A 83 7.53 -2.62 11.47
CA SER A 83 7.73 -3.76 12.36
C SER A 83 8.58 -3.38 13.55
#